data_d574674159efd7cbfdcc93915c230b9a
#
_entry.id   d574674159efd7cbfdcc93915c230b9a
#
_cell.length_a   1.000
_cell.length_b   1.000
_cell.length_c   1.000
_cell.angle_alpha   90.00
_cell.angle_beta   90.00
_cell.angle_gamma   90.00
#
_symmetry.space_group_name_H-M   'P 1'
#
loop_
_entity.id
_entity.type
_entity.pdbx_description
1 polymer ?
#
loop_
_entity_poly.entity_id
_entity_poly.type
_entity_poly.pdbx_seq_one_letter_code
_entity_poly.pdbx_strand_id
1 'polypeptide(L)'
;TFSGLSKSHMIAGFRIGWMILSGAKERAKGYIEGIKMLSSMRLCSNVPAQAIVQTALGGYQSVAEYVKPGGRVYEQRECIYNALKDIPGISVVKPHAAFYIFPKLDVEKFNITDDEQFALDFLHEKQVLLVPGKGFNWGAPDHFRVVYLPNVLQLEKAIGKLKDFLAAYKQK
;
A
#
# COMPACT_ATOMS: atom_id res chain seq x y z
N THR A 1 -11.74 -12.39 -12.99
CA THR A 1 -10.60 -11.47 -12.78
C THR A 1 -11.11 -10.11 -12.36
N PHE A 2 -10.54 -9.58 -11.30
CA PHE A 2 -10.83 -8.22 -10.80
C PHE A 2 -9.56 -7.38 -10.86
N SER A 3 -9.68 -6.09 -11.17
CA SER A 3 -8.60 -5.15 -11.04
C SER A 3 -9.12 -3.73 -10.84
N GLY A 4 -8.27 -2.85 -10.33
CA GLY A 4 -8.62 -1.45 -10.11
C GLY A 4 -7.54 -0.52 -10.65
N LEU A 5 -7.93 0.63 -11.12
CA LEU A 5 -7.02 1.65 -11.66
C LEU A 5 -6.40 2.53 -10.57
N SER A 6 -6.91 2.44 -9.34
CA SER A 6 -6.47 3.27 -8.21
C SER A 6 -4.96 3.22 -7.97
N LYS A 7 -4.34 2.03 -8.11
CA LYS A 7 -2.91 1.81 -7.83
C LYS A 7 -2.11 1.68 -9.12
N SER A 8 -2.57 0.85 -10.05
CA SER A 8 -1.86 0.59 -11.31
C SER A 8 -1.67 1.83 -12.18
N HIS A 9 -2.63 2.76 -12.15
CA HIS A 9 -2.60 4.00 -12.92
C HIS A 9 -2.56 5.26 -12.04
N MET A 10 -2.44 5.11 -10.71
CA MET A 10 -2.38 6.22 -9.74
C MET A 10 -3.61 7.15 -9.77
N ILE A 11 -4.77 6.63 -10.13
CA ILE A 11 -6.02 7.39 -10.25
C ILE A 11 -7.05 6.99 -9.20
N ALA A 12 -6.61 6.87 -7.96
CA ALA A 12 -7.46 6.45 -6.84
C ALA A 12 -8.71 7.35 -6.67
N GLY A 13 -8.61 8.64 -7.01
CA GLY A 13 -9.71 9.60 -6.92
C GLY A 13 -10.85 9.34 -7.90
N PHE A 14 -10.60 8.65 -9.00
CA PHE A 14 -11.63 8.30 -9.98
C PHE A 14 -12.58 7.20 -9.51
N ARG A 15 -12.24 6.47 -8.45
CA ARG A 15 -13.06 5.42 -7.83
C ARG A 15 -13.54 4.37 -8.84
N ILE A 16 -12.66 3.86 -9.69
CA ILE A 16 -12.97 2.92 -10.77
C ILE A 16 -12.13 1.65 -10.73
N GLY A 17 -12.74 0.54 -11.02
CA GLY A 17 -12.15 -0.75 -11.26
C GLY A 17 -12.92 -1.48 -12.35
N TRP A 18 -12.46 -2.66 -12.72
CA TRP A 18 -13.09 -3.50 -13.72
C TRP A 18 -13.07 -4.97 -13.32
N MET A 19 -13.98 -5.71 -13.94
CA MET A 19 -14.11 -7.14 -13.75
C MET A 19 -14.33 -7.82 -15.10
N ILE A 20 -13.68 -8.96 -15.31
CA ILE A 20 -13.88 -9.84 -16.46
C ILE A 20 -14.32 -11.22 -15.98
N LEU A 21 -15.40 -11.72 -16.57
CA LEU A 21 -15.88 -13.07 -16.40
C LEU A 21 -15.46 -13.90 -17.63
N SER A 22 -14.63 -14.91 -17.42
CA SER A 22 -14.12 -15.79 -18.48
C SER A 22 -14.25 -17.25 -18.08
N GLY A 23 -14.03 -18.18 -19.03
CA GLY A 23 -14.11 -19.62 -18.81
C GLY A 23 -15.50 -20.20 -18.99
N ALA A 24 -15.76 -21.37 -18.40
CA ALA A 24 -17.00 -22.15 -18.52
C ALA A 24 -18.13 -21.49 -17.69
N LYS A 25 -18.79 -20.48 -18.24
CA LYS A 25 -19.80 -19.66 -17.56
C LYS A 25 -21.03 -20.48 -17.16
N GLU A 26 -21.30 -21.58 -17.84
CA GLU A 26 -22.43 -22.48 -17.54
C GLU A 26 -22.36 -23.04 -16.13
N ARG A 27 -21.15 -23.27 -15.60
CA ARG A 27 -20.94 -23.75 -14.22
C ARG A 27 -21.17 -22.70 -13.16
N ALA A 28 -21.21 -21.43 -13.55
CA ALA A 28 -21.31 -20.29 -12.66
C ALA A 28 -22.57 -19.42 -12.92
N LYS A 29 -23.60 -19.98 -13.60
CA LYS A 29 -24.80 -19.21 -13.99
C LYS A 29 -25.43 -18.44 -12.83
N GLY A 30 -25.69 -19.11 -11.70
CA GLY A 30 -26.30 -18.49 -10.53
C GLY A 30 -25.43 -17.37 -9.94
N TYR A 31 -24.10 -17.55 -9.91
CA TYR A 31 -23.19 -16.51 -9.45
C TYR A 31 -23.17 -15.29 -10.39
N ILE A 32 -23.16 -15.53 -11.70
CA ILE A 32 -23.22 -14.47 -12.71
C ILE A 32 -24.54 -13.70 -12.63
N GLU A 33 -25.65 -14.41 -12.42
CA GLU A 33 -26.95 -13.78 -12.23
C GLU A 33 -26.98 -12.92 -10.96
N GLY A 34 -26.43 -13.41 -9.85
CA GLY A 34 -26.26 -12.63 -8.63
C GLY A 34 -25.46 -11.34 -8.83
N ILE A 35 -24.36 -11.39 -9.60
CA ILE A 35 -23.59 -10.18 -9.97
C ILE A 35 -24.44 -9.19 -10.76
N LYS A 36 -25.23 -9.66 -11.74
CA LYS A 36 -26.13 -8.79 -12.52
C LYS A 36 -27.19 -8.15 -11.64
N MET A 37 -27.78 -8.91 -10.74
CA MET A 37 -28.76 -8.39 -9.77
C MET A 37 -28.15 -7.31 -8.88
N LEU A 38 -26.96 -7.53 -8.33
CA LEU A 38 -26.23 -6.53 -7.53
C LEU A 38 -25.91 -5.27 -8.34
N SER A 39 -25.50 -5.44 -9.59
CA SER A 39 -25.28 -4.29 -10.50
C SER A 39 -26.55 -3.49 -10.75
N SER A 40 -27.69 -4.16 -10.92
CA SER A 40 -28.99 -3.53 -11.10
C SER A 40 -29.46 -2.80 -9.84
N MET A 41 -29.18 -3.33 -8.66
CA MET A 41 -29.47 -2.68 -7.37
C MET A 41 -28.61 -1.41 -7.18
N ARG A 42 -27.34 -1.43 -7.63
CA ARG A 42 -26.43 -0.29 -7.54
C ARG A 42 -26.81 0.83 -8.50
N LEU A 43 -27.43 0.51 -9.64
CA LEU A 43 -27.78 1.43 -10.73
C LEU A 43 -26.58 2.18 -11.32
N CYS A 44 -26.69 3.48 -11.49
CA CYS A 44 -25.70 4.31 -12.17
C CYS A 44 -24.37 4.33 -11.42
N SER A 45 -23.31 3.81 -12.04
CA SER A 45 -21.95 3.96 -11.57
C SER A 45 -21.38 5.30 -12.04
N ASN A 46 -20.15 5.61 -11.61
CA ASN A 46 -19.46 6.84 -12.00
C ASN A 46 -19.16 6.86 -13.52
N VAL A 47 -20.05 7.42 -14.31
CA VAL A 47 -19.96 7.43 -15.78
C VAL A 47 -18.69 8.12 -16.31
N PRO A 48 -18.26 9.30 -15.81
CA PRO A 48 -17.00 9.89 -16.23
C PRO A 48 -15.79 8.97 -15.98
N ALA A 49 -15.77 8.27 -14.85
CA ALA A 49 -14.69 7.33 -14.55
C ALA A 49 -14.74 6.06 -15.43
N GLN A 50 -15.92 5.60 -15.82
CA GLN A 50 -16.04 4.49 -16.78
C GLN A 50 -15.50 4.87 -18.17
N ALA A 51 -15.73 6.09 -18.61
CA ALA A 51 -15.25 6.59 -19.91
C ALA A 51 -13.72 6.58 -20.04
N ILE A 52 -12.98 6.75 -18.94
CA ILE A 52 -11.51 6.74 -18.96
C ILE A 52 -10.89 5.34 -18.97
N VAL A 53 -11.65 4.28 -18.63
CA VAL A 53 -11.11 2.92 -18.51
C VAL A 53 -10.43 2.46 -19.78
N GLN A 54 -11.05 2.68 -20.93
CA GLN A 54 -10.49 2.29 -22.23
C GLN A 54 -9.16 3.01 -22.50
N THR A 55 -9.10 4.30 -22.26
CA THR A 55 -7.89 5.09 -22.42
C THR A 55 -6.80 4.67 -21.43
N ALA A 56 -7.17 4.42 -20.18
CA ALA A 56 -6.22 3.98 -19.15
C ALA A 56 -5.60 2.61 -19.48
N LEU A 57 -6.39 1.67 -19.99
CA LEU A 57 -5.90 0.32 -20.30
C LEU A 57 -5.25 0.20 -21.66
N GLY A 58 -5.74 0.92 -22.68
CA GLY A 58 -5.29 0.80 -24.07
C GLY A 58 -4.47 1.98 -24.59
N GLY A 59 -4.38 3.07 -23.85
CA GLY A 59 -3.63 4.25 -24.24
C GLY A 59 -2.16 4.23 -23.79
N TYR A 60 -1.51 5.36 -23.91
CA TYR A 60 -0.12 5.54 -23.44
C TYR A 60 -0.01 5.33 -21.94
N GLN A 61 0.91 4.45 -21.53
CA GLN A 61 1.10 4.07 -20.14
C GLN A 61 2.11 5.00 -19.43
N SER A 62 1.69 6.23 -19.16
CA SER A 62 2.54 7.24 -18.50
C SER A 62 3.03 6.81 -17.11
N VAL A 63 2.34 5.90 -16.45
CA VAL A 63 2.77 5.32 -15.16
C VAL A 63 4.15 4.66 -15.25
N ALA A 64 4.54 4.15 -16.42
CA ALA A 64 5.85 3.56 -16.64
C ALA A 64 6.99 4.56 -16.37
N GLU A 65 6.75 5.85 -16.63
CA GLU A 65 7.73 6.91 -16.38
C GLU A 65 8.04 7.09 -14.88
N TYR A 66 7.07 6.82 -14.02
CA TYR A 66 7.24 6.97 -12.57
C TYR A 66 7.99 5.81 -11.92
N VAL A 67 7.99 4.62 -12.54
CA VAL A 67 8.56 3.40 -11.93
C VAL A 67 9.92 2.99 -12.51
N LYS A 68 10.38 3.63 -13.58
CA LYS A 68 11.74 3.43 -14.13
C LYS A 68 12.79 4.21 -13.33
N PRO A 69 14.08 3.86 -13.43
CA PRO A 69 15.16 4.65 -12.83
C PRO A 69 15.07 6.14 -13.19
N GLY A 70 15.19 7.01 -12.18
CA GLY A 70 14.96 8.44 -12.29
C GLY A 70 13.50 8.87 -12.19
N GLY A 71 12.56 7.93 -12.20
CA GLY A 71 11.13 8.20 -11.98
C GLY A 71 10.80 8.39 -10.52
N ARG A 72 9.79 9.20 -10.25
CA ARG A 72 9.40 9.61 -8.90
C ARG A 72 9.19 8.42 -7.93
N VAL A 73 8.43 7.41 -8.33
CA VAL A 73 8.13 6.27 -7.45
C VAL A 73 9.34 5.37 -7.26
N TYR A 74 10.17 5.26 -8.30
CA TYR A 74 11.44 4.55 -8.20
C TYR A 74 12.34 5.18 -7.15
N GLU A 75 12.58 6.49 -7.22
CA GLU A 75 13.44 7.21 -6.27
C GLU A 75 12.89 7.15 -4.83
N GLN A 76 11.59 7.30 -4.66
CA GLN A 76 10.93 7.15 -3.36
C GLN A 76 11.11 5.74 -2.79
N ARG A 77 11.01 4.69 -3.62
CA ARG A 77 11.24 3.30 -3.22
C ARG A 77 12.68 3.06 -2.79
N GLU A 78 13.65 3.54 -3.58
CA GLU A 78 15.07 3.39 -3.24
C GLU A 78 15.41 4.10 -1.93
N CYS A 79 14.91 5.33 -1.77
CA CYS A 79 15.09 6.12 -0.55
C CYS A 79 14.57 5.36 0.68
N ILE A 80 13.31 4.96 0.67
CA ILE A 80 12.67 4.33 1.85
C ILE A 80 13.28 2.96 2.16
N TYR A 81 13.59 2.15 1.14
CA TYR A 81 14.18 0.84 1.31
C TYR A 81 15.56 0.93 1.96
N ASN A 82 16.45 1.77 1.42
CA ASN A 82 17.79 1.94 1.93
C ASN A 82 17.77 2.53 3.36
N ALA A 83 16.96 3.55 3.59
CA ALA A 83 16.85 4.18 4.90
C ALA A 83 16.34 3.23 5.99
N LEU A 84 15.36 2.38 5.68
CA LEU A 84 14.83 1.39 6.64
C LEU A 84 15.84 0.24 6.89
N LYS A 85 16.51 -0.23 5.85
CA LYS A 85 17.52 -1.30 5.95
C LYS A 85 18.67 -0.94 6.91
N ASP A 86 18.99 0.34 7.02
CA ASP A 86 20.09 0.84 7.83
C ASP A 86 19.69 1.11 9.29
N ILE A 87 18.47 0.79 9.70
CA ILE A 87 18.01 0.91 11.09
C ILE A 87 18.24 -0.42 11.83
N PRO A 88 19.07 -0.46 12.89
CA PRO A 88 19.28 -1.68 13.67
C PRO A 88 18.00 -2.17 14.33
N GLY A 89 17.62 -3.40 14.05
CA GLY A 89 16.37 -4.01 14.54
C GLY A 89 15.20 -3.88 13.58
N ILE A 90 15.42 -3.36 12.36
CA ILE A 90 14.49 -3.47 11.25
C ILE A 90 15.05 -4.41 10.19
N SER A 91 14.21 -5.30 9.70
CA SER A 91 14.46 -6.05 8.48
C SER A 91 13.38 -5.73 7.43
N VAL A 92 13.76 -5.67 6.17
CA VAL A 92 12.86 -5.24 5.11
C VAL A 92 13.16 -5.94 3.80
N VAL A 93 12.09 -6.33 3.11
CA VAL A 93 12.16 -6.85 1.74
C VAL A 93 11.87 -5.70 0.77
N LYS A 94 12.71 -5.58 -0.26
CA LYS A 94 12.54 -4.54 -1.28
C LYS A 94 11.26 -4.78 -2.06
N PRO A 95 10.31 -3.83 -2.11
CA PRO A 95 9.07 -4.02 -2.84
C PRO A 95 9.30 -4.00 -4.35
N HIS A 96 8.64 -4.91 -5.08
CA HIS A 96 8.70 -5.00 -6.52
C HIS A 96 7.53 -4.31 -7.24
N ALA A 97 6.46 -3.99 -6.50
CA ALA A 97 5.25 -3.39 -7.05
C ALA A 97 4.56 -2.46 -6.05
N ALA A 98 3.58 -1.71 -6.53
CA ALA A 98 2.81 -0.72 -5.77
C ALA A 98 3.70 0.38 -5.16
N PHE A 99 3.31 0.90 -4.01
CA PHE A 99 4.02 1.97 -3.29
C PHE A 99 3.90 1.78 -1.76
N TYR A 100 3.99 0.50 -1.35
CA TYR A 100 3.96 0.07 0.04
C TYR A 100 5.22 -0.71 0.37
N ILE A 101 5.74 -0.51 1.58
CA ILE A 101 6.81 -1.32 2.15
C ILE A 101 6.35 -1.84 3.52
N PHE A 102 6.70 -3.08 3.86
CA PHE A 102 6.22 -3.79 5.03
C PHE A 102 7.40 -4.30 5.88
N PRO A 103 8.04 -3.39 6.66
CA PRO A 103 9.17 -3.73 7.49
C PRO A 103 8.78 -4.61 8.67
N LYS A 104 9.73 -5.46 9.08
CA LYS A 104 9.67 -6.26 10.29
C LYS A 104 10.51 -5.64 11.40
N LEU A 105 9.94 -5.58 12.61
CA LEU A 105 10.62 -5.18 13.84
C LEU A 105 11.23 -6.40 14.54
N ASP A 106 12.38 -6.22 15.14
CA ASP A 106 12.94 -7.14 16.11
C ASP A 106 12.17 -7.01 17.44
N VAL A 107 11.23 -7.94 17.64
CA VAL A 107 10.31 -7.89 18.79
C VAL A 107 11.03 -8.05 20.12
N GLU A 108 12.11 -8.83 20.17
CA GLU A 108 12.90 -9.01 21.39
C GLU A 108 13.69 -7.74 21.72
N LYS A 109 14.32 -7.15 20.70
CA LYS A 109 15.08 -5.92 20.85
C LYS A 109 14.24 -4.77 21.36
N PHE A 110 13.02 -4.61 20.87
CA PHE A 110 12.14 -3.49 21.21
C PHE A 110 11.05 -3.84 22.23
N ASN A 111 11.03 -5.08 22.71
CA ASN A 111 10.00 -5.61 23.62
C ASN A 111 8.58 -5.46 23.06
N ILE A 112 8.40 -5.70 21.74
CA ILE A 112 7.10 -5.52 21.08
C ILE A 112 6.16 -6.68 21.41
N THR A 113 5.02 -6.36 21.99
CA THR A 113 3.92 -7.29 22.28
C THR A 113 2.64 -6.92 21.52
N ASP A 114 2.52 -5.65 21.10
CA ASP A 114 1.39 -5.10 20.36
C ASP A 114 1.89 -4.08 19.33
N ASP A 115 1.72 -4.39 18.04
CA ASP A 115 2.12 -3.52 16.94
C ASP A 115 1.22 -2.27 16.78
N GLU A 116 -0.02 -2.34 17.26
CA GLU A 116 -0.92 -1.18 17.31
C GLU A 116 -0.43 -0.17 18.36
N GLN A 117 -0.07 -0.64 19.55
CA GLN A 117 0.51 0.22 20.58
C GLN A 117 1.84 0.84 20.11
N PHE A 118 2.70 0.06 19.44
CA PHE A 118 3.91 0.61 18.83
C PHE A 118 3.61 1.77 17.87
N ALA A 119 2.61 1.60 16.99
CA ALA A 119 2.23 2.64 16.03
C ALA A 119 1.67 3.88 16.73
N LEU A 120 0.90 3.71 17.81
CA LEU A 120 0.36 4.81 18.62
C LEU A 120 1.48 5.55 19.37
N ASP A 121 2.42 4.85 19.99
CA ASP A 121 3.54 5.46 20.69
C ASP A 121 4.39 6.32 19.74
N PHE A 122 4.66 5.79 18.55
CA PHE A 122 5.39 6.53 17.52
C PHE A 122 4.61 7.74 17.01
N LEU A 123 3.30 7.60 16.81
CA LEU A 123 2.43 8.72 16.42
C LEU A 123 2.43 9.81 17.49
N HIS A 124 2.27 9.45 18.75
CA HIS A 124 2.24 10.41 19.85
C HIS A 124 3.57 11.16 20.01
N GLU A 125 4.69 10.44 19.96
CA GLU A 125 6.00 11.04 20.19
C GLU A 125 6.55 11.81 18.99
N LYS A 126 6.39 11.26 17.78
CA LYS A 126 7.05 11.78 16.58
C LYS A 126 6.11 12.43 15.56
N GLN A 127 4.79 12.36 15.78
CA GLN A 127 3.78 12.92 14.87
C GLN A 127 3.88 12.32 13.45
N VAL A 128 4.11 10.99 13.36
CA VAL A 128 4.17 10.23 12.12
C VAL A 128 3.30 8.99 12.25
N LEU A 129 2.36 8.82 11.33
CA LEU A 129 1.43 7.69 11.32
C LEU A 129 2.03 6.51 10.55
N LEU A 130 2.06 5.35 11.19
CA LEU A 130 2.30 4.04 10.58
C LEU A 130 1.02 3.21 10.63
N VAL A 131 0.94 2.17 9.79
CA VAL A 131 -0.19 1.22 9.86
C VAL A 131 0.34 -0.09 10.43
N PRO A 132 -0.16 -0.55 11.59
CA PRO A 132 0.28 -1.81 12.20
C PRO A 132 -0.07 -3.02 11.32
N GLY A 133 0.70 -4.10 11.43
CA GLY A 133 0.50 -5.34 10.67
C GLY A 133 -0.85 -6.00 10.96
N LYS A 134 -1.31 -5.92 12.21
CA LYS A 134 -2.63 -6.37 12.67
C LYS A 134 -3.78 -5.82 11.80
N GLY A 135 -3.66 -4.59 11.28
CA GLY A 135 -4.63 -4.02 10.35
C GLY A 135 -4.76 -4.76 9.01
N PHE A 136 -3.85 -5.70 8.73
CA PHE A 136 -3.84 -6.58 7.55
C PHE A 136 -4.00 -8.06 7.92
N ASN A 137 -4.52 -8.37 9.09
CA ASN A 137 -4.60 -9.74 9.64
C ASN A 137 -3.22 -10.44 9.73
N TRP A 138 -2.16 -9.68 9.92
CA TRP A 138 -0.84 -10.25 10.18
C TRP A 138 -0.82 -10.87 11.57
N GLY A 139 -0.38 -12.13 11.67
CA GLY A 139 -0.54 -12.94 12.89
C GLY A 139 0.50 -12.70 13.99
N ALA A 140 1.49 -11.83 13.77
CA ALA A 140 2.53 -11.50 14.76
C ALA A 140 2.64 -9.97 14.92
N PRO A 141 2.99 -9.46 16.12
CA PRO A 141 3.06 -8.02 16.38
C PRO A 141 4.37 -7.38 15.89
N ASP A 142 4.93 -7.88 14.80
CA ASP A 142 6.28 -7.59 14.36
C ASP A 142 6.37 -6.82 13.04
N HIS A 143 5.26 -6.41 12.43
CA HIS A 143 5.28 -5.69 11.17
C HIS A 143 4.48 -4.39 11.22
N PHE A 144 4.88 -3.45 10.38
CA PHE A 144 4.11 -2.25 10.08
C PHE A 144 4.22 -1.88 8.60
N ARG A 145 3.23 -1.16 8.08
CA ARG A 145 3.24 -0.69 6.69
C ARG A 145 3.59 0.78 6.61
N VAL A 146 4.44 1.11 5.65
CA VAL A 146 4.73 2.48 5.23
C VAL A 146 4.29 2.68 3.79
N VAL A 147 3.69 3.84 3.49
CA VAL A 147 3.39 4.30 2.14
C VAL A 147 4.50 5.25 1.71
N TYR A 148 5.18 4.97 0.58
CA TYR A 148 6.30 5.80 0.12
C TYR A 148 5.93 6.75 -1.03
N LEU A 149 4.71 7.31 -1.00
CA LEU A 149 4.26 8.35 -1.93
C LEU A 149 4.67 9.79 -1.58
N PRO A 150 5.00 10.16 -0.33
CA PRO A 150 5.58 11.47 -0.04
C PRO A 150 6.89 11.66 -0.81
N ASN A 151 7.29 12.92 -1.02
CA ASN A 151 8.57 13.20 -1.68
C ASN A 151 9.77 12.71 -0.83
N VAL A 152 10.93 12.57 -1.45
CA VAL A 152 12.13 12.00 -0.83
C VAL A 152 12.50 12.73 0.47
N LEU A 153 12.48 14.07 0.50
CA LEU A 153 12.80 14.84 1.70
C LEU A 153 11.85 14.56 2.88
N GLN A 154 10.56 14.37 2.58
CA GLN A 154 9.58 14.01 3.61
C GLN A 154 9.78 12.58 4.11
N LEU A 155 10.14 11.64 3.22
CA LEU A 155 10.46 10.27 3.59
C LEU A 155 11.70 10.20 4.46
N GLU A 156 12.79 10.87 4.09
CA GLU A 156 14.01 10.96 4.88
C GLU A 156 13.75 11.52 6.27
N LYS A 157 12.98 12.60 6.36
CA LYS A 157 12.58 13.20 7.64
C LYS A 157 11.76 12.22 8.50
N ALA A 158 10.81 11.52 7.90
CA ALA A 158 9.97 10.56 8.62
C ALA A 158 10.77 9.35 9.13
N ILE A 159 11.67 8.82 8.29
CA ILE A 159 12.52 7.68 8.68
C ILE A 159 13.60 8.11 9.68
N GLY A 160 14.13 9.33 9.57
CA GLY A 160 14.99 9.89 10.60
C GLY A 160 14.32 9.90 11.97
N LYS A 161 13.07 10.36 12.05
CA LYS A 161 12.25 10.31 13.27
C LYS A 161 12.05 8.88 13.77
N LEU A 162 11.83 7.91 12.87
CA LEU A 162 11.68 6.50 13.24
C LEU A 162 12.99 5.92 13.81
N LYS A 163 14.12 6.23 13.19
CA LYS A 163 15.45 5.84 13.66
C LYS A 163 15.73 6.38 15.07
N ASP A 164 15.45 7.66 15.29
CA ASP A 164 15.65 8.31 16.59
C ASP A 164 14.73 7.73 17.67
N PHE A 165 13.47 7.44 17.29
CA PHE A 165 12.52 6.79 18.19
C PHE A 165 12.98 5.40 18.60
N LEU A 166 13.36 4.56 17.64
CA LEU A 166 13.80 3.19 17.89
C LEU A 166 15.13 3.09 18.63
N ALA A 167 15.96 4.12 18.63
CA ALA A 167 17.23 4.14 19.35
C ALA A 167 17.05 3.99 20.88
N ALA A 168 15.94 4.45 21.42
CA ALA A 168 15.64 4.42 22.87
C ALA A 168 14.35 3.65 23.20
N TYR A 169 13.59 3.22 22.21
CA TYR A 169 12.28 2.63 22.40
C TYR A 169 12.32 1.22 22.97
N LYS A 170 11.51 1.01 23.97
CA LYS A 170 11.08 -0.28 24.50
C LYS A 170 9.59 -0.18 24.81
N GLN A 171 8.79 -1.08 24.26
CA GLN A 171 7.37 -1.13 24.60
C GLN A 171 7.21 -1.53 26.08
N LYS A 172 6.33 -0.82 26.78
CA LYS A 172 6.05 -1.02 28.21
C LYS A 172 4.99 -2.09 28.44
#